data_81e78cce2dda74763901a7411226bae1
#
_entry.id   81e78cce2dda74763901a7411226bae1
#
_cell.length_a   1.000
_cell.length_b   1.000
_cell.length_c   1.000
_cell.angle_alpha   90.00
_cell.angle_beta   90.00
_cell.angle_gamma   90.00
#
_symmetry.space_group_name_H-M   'P 1'
#
loop_
_entity.id
_entity.type
_entity.pdbx_description
1 polymer ?
#
loop_
_entity_poly.entity_id
_entity_poly.type
_entity_poly.pdbx_seq_one_letter_code
_entity_poly.pdbx_strand_id
1 'polypeptide(L)'
;MIEPHAPAPPGSPPPWAGPARLPVRPGTGRFLVLAGVFVCAACGLVYELELVALAAYLMGDSVTQASVVLSVMVFAMGIGSLVAKRLRPCAAAGFGAIEAVLALVGGCSALALYAVFAWTGDWGGLWADGPRWLLVAFSLTIGLLIGAEIPLLMELIQRIRRQDAGGAVADLFAADYVGALVGGLAFPFLLLPLLGQLTSALITGAVNAIAGGALVLGLFRRDLTRRARWLLVIANITVLGVLASAAVLVDDFERAARQAVYGRDVRVALQTDLQEVVITGGTHGRPLDLFLDGRLRVSGRDERRYHEALVHPAMSGEHTRVLILGGGDGLALREVLRHPRVHRVDVVEVDPEVVRLARRYPPLSTLNGHAYDDDRVQVMTGDALQWLRTAPRATYDVVLSDLPDPGITASTKLYSQEFYGLVRRALTPTGRLAVHAGPVSSRPRVFWTVDTTLRAAGLRTARYSVRGTGTGADGGGGVGGRGSGFTGGPDRSAGPTRAPDDWGFILAGRGERPALRLRAVPRLGTLTRAGLVADARAAEGTRIGGLAASTLVHPRYSGSG
;
A
#
# COMPACT_ATOMS: atom_id res chain seq x y z
N MET A 1 -57.41 -34.47 26.57
CA MET A 1 -56.75 -34.10 27.85
C MET A 1 -55.24 -33.96 27.55
N ILE A 2 -54.75 -32.73 27.42
CA ILE A 2 -53.33 -32.43 27.26
C ILE A 2 -52.81 -32.10 28.64
N GLU A 3 -52.00 -32.99 29.23
CA GLU A 3 -51.33 -32.71 30.49
C GLU A 3 -50.42 -31.48 30.35
N PRO A 4 -50.53 -30.49 31.28
CA PRO A 4 -49.61 -29.36 31.28
C PRO A 4 -48.25 -29.84 31.77
N HIS A 5 -47.21 -29.72 30.94
CA HIS A 5 -45.83 -29.90 31.37
C HIS A 5 -45.52 -28.96 32.53
N ALA A 6 -45.23 -29.55 33.69
CA ALA A 6 -44.77 -28.80 34.87
C ALA A 6 -43.51 -27.99 34.49
N PRO A 7 -43.40 -26.74 34.96
CA PRO A 7 -42.21 -25.95 34.73
C PRO A 7 -41.01 -26.63 35.44
N ALA A 8 -39.91 -26.76 34.72
CA ALA A 8 -38.67 -27.34 35.24
C ALA A 8 -38.21 -26.56 36.49
N PRO A 9 -37.70 -27.23 37.54
CA PRO A 9 -37.28 -26.59 38.75
C PRO A 9 -36.20 -25.55 38.48
N PRO A 10 -36.19 -24.40 39.19
CA PRO A 10 -35.19 -23.36 39.00
C PRO A 10 -33.80 -23.94 39.33
N GLY A 11 -32.89 -23.97 38.34
CA GLY A 11 -31.52 -24.51 38.45
C GLY A 11 -31.26 -25.77 37.60
N SER A 12 -32.27 -26.38 36.92
CA SER A 12 -31.98 -27.44 35.97
C SER A 12 -31.33 -26.89 34.71
N PRO A 13 -30.17 -27.45 34.28
CA PRO A 13 -29.52 -27.01 33.04
C PRO A 13 -30.47 -27.26 31.87
N PRO A 14 -30.49 -26.38 30.86
CA PRO A 14 -31.33 -26.53 29.69
C PRO A 14 -31.01 -27.86 29.00
N PRO A 15 -31.98 -28.50 28.32
CA PRO A 15 -31.86 -29.85 27.76
C PRO A 15 -30.74 -30.04 26.75
N TRP A 16 -30.17 -28.94 26.23
CA TRP A 16 -29.04 -28.93 25.33
C TRP A 16 -27.64 -28.79 26.05
N ALA A 17 -27.60 -28.62 27.38
CA ALA A 17 -26.36 -28.47 28.19
C ALA A 17 -25.81 -29.83 28.69
N GLY A 18 -26.08 -30.92 27.99
CA GLY A 18 -25.50 -32.24 28.31
C GLY A 18 -24.00 -32.30 27.98
N PRO A 19 -23.23 -33.25 28.61
CA PRO A 19 -21.82 -33.44 28.32
C PRO A 19 -21.62 -33.87 26.86
N ALA A 20 -20.55 -33.34 26.21
CA ALA A 20 -20.20 -33.68 24.83
C ALA A 20 -19.86 -35.17 24.69
N ARG A 21 -20.37 -35.83 23.65
CA ARG A 21 -20.09 -37.24 23.34
C ARG A 21 -18.80 -37.36 22.50
N LEU A 22 -17.66 -37.23 23.17
CA LEU A 22 -16.37 -37.23 22.48
C LEU A 22 -15.94 -38.65 22.05
N PRO A 23 -15.23 -38.79 20.90
CA PRO A 23 -14.57 -40.04 20.49
C PRO A 23 -13.26 -40.31 21.21
N VAL A 24 -12.73 -39.35 21.96
CA VAL A 24 -11.42 -39.37 22.63
C VAL A 24 -11.56 -39.08 24.13
N ARG A 25 -10.48 -39.29 24.89
CA ARG A 25 -10.42 -38.96 26.32
C ARG A 25 -10.62 -37.46 26.53
N PRO A 26 -11.27 -37.01 27.63
CA PRO A 26 -11.56 -35.59 27.86
C PRO A 26 -10.32 -34.67 27.81
N GLY A 27 -9.16 -35.13 28.32
CA GLY A 27 -7.91 -34.38 28.28
C GLY A 27 -7.40 -34.16 26.84
N THR A 28 -7.45 -35.19 26.02
CA THR A 28 -7.10 -35.10 24.57
C THR A 28 -8.09 -34.21 23.84
N GLY A 29 -9.40 -34.33 24.17
CA GLY A 29 -10.43 -33.47 23.58
C GLY A 29 -10.17 -31.99 23.86
N ARG A 30 -9.81 -31.62 25.10
CA ARG A 30 -9.46 -30.25 25.49
C ARG A 30 -8.24 -29.76 24.71
N PHE A 31 -7.18 -30.56 24.64
CA PHE A 31 -5.98 -30.19 23.88
C PHE A 31 -6.31 -29.93 22.40
N LEU A 32 -7.13 -30.77 21.76
CA LEU A 32 -7.53 -30.57 20.37
C LEU A 32 -8.38 -29.31 20.17
N VAL A 33 -9.24 -28.97 21.11
CA VAL A 33 -9.99 -27.70 21.05
C VAL A 33 -9.05 -26.51 21.16
N LEU A 34 -8.11 -26.50 22.11
CA LEU A 34 -7.14 -25.42 22.27
C LEU A 34 -6.21 -25.30 21.06
N ALA A 35 -5.80 -26.44 20.46
CA ALA A 35 -5.04 -26.44 19.22
C ALA A 35 -5.86 -25.85 18.05
N GLY A 36 -7.15 -26.18 17.97
CA GLY A 36 -8.07 -25.58 16.99
C GLY A 36 -8.19 -24.07 17.16
N VAL A 37 -8.41 -23.61 18.42
CA VAL A 37 -8.43 -22.17 18.75
C VAL A 37 -7.16 -21.47 18.33
N PHE A 38 -6.00 -22.04 18.65
CA PHE A 38 -4.70 -21.51 18.26
C PHE A 38 -4.60 -21.30 16.74
N VAL A 39 -5.02 -22.29 15.94
CA VAL A 39 -4.95 -22.19 14.47
C VAL A 39 -5.97 -21.17 13.95
N CYS A 40 -7.23 -21.18 14.44
CA CYS A 40 -8.27 -20.24 14.00
C CYS A 40 -7.86 -18.80 14.35
N ALA A 41 -7.34 -18.56 15.55
CA ALA A 41 -6.83 -17.23 15.96
C ALA A 41 -5.65 -16.76 15.10
N ALA A 42 -4.74 -17.67 14.77
CA ALA A 42 -3.64 -17.35 13.84
C ALA A 42 -4.17 -16.92 12.47
N CYS A 43 -5.12 -17.68 11.90
CA CYS A 43 -5.77 -17.34 10.63
C CYS A 43 -6.56 -16.02 10.72
N GLY A 44 -7.29 -15.79 11.82
CA GLY A 44 -8.05 -14.57 12.06
C GLY A 44 -7.19 -13.33 11.99
N LEU A 45 -6.03 -13.33 12.67
CA LEU A 45 -5.10 -12.19 12.63
C LEU A 45 -4.42 -12.03 11.27
N VAL A 46 -4.14 -13.14 10.56
CA VAL A 46 -3.64 -13.06 9.19
C VAL A 46 -4.63 -12.35 8.28
N TYR A 47 -5.93 -12.67 8.31
CA TYR A 47 -6.96 -11.96 7.53
C TYR A 47 -7.03 -10.47 7.83
N GLU A 48 -6.89 -10.10 9.11
CA GLU A 48 -6.89 -8.70 9.52
C GLU A 48 -5.70 -7.93 8.93
N LEU A 49 -4.50 -8.47 9.08
CA LEU A 49 -3.27 -7.86 8.56
C LEU A 49 -3.25 -7.83 7.03
N GLU A 50 -3.82 -8.84 6.40
CA GLU A 50 -3.92 -8.93 4.94
C GLU A 50 -4.84 -7.84 4.37
N LEU A 51 -6.01 -7.61 4.98
CA LEU A 51 -6.89 -6.51 4.60
C LEU A 51 -6.22 -5.15 4.80
N VAL A 52 -5.48 -4.95 5.91
CA VAL A 52 -4.71 -3.73 6.16
C VAL A 52 -3.63 -3.52 5.10
N ALA A 53 -2.86 -4.57 4.80
CA ALA A 53 -1.77 -4.51 3.83
C ALA A 53 -2.29 -4.22 2.42
N LEU A 54 -3.36 -4.92 2.00
CA LEU A 54 -3.97 -4.73 0.68
C LEU A 54 -4.62 -3.35 0.54
N ALA A 55 -5.30 -2.86 1.58
CA ALA A 55 -5.88 -1.54 1.60
C ALA A 55 -4.81 -0.44 1.50
N ALA A 56 -3.70 -0.59 2.24
CA ALA A 56 -2.57 0.33 2.16
C ALA A 56 -1.92 0.32 0.77
N TYR A 57 -1.79 -0.85 0.16
CA TYR A 57 -1.24 -1.02 -1.19
C TYR A 57 -2.14 -0.37 -2.27
N LEU A 58 -3.45 -0.68 -2.26
CA LEU A 58 -4.38 -0.23 -3.31
C LEU A 58 -4.81 1.24 -3.16
N MET A 59 -4.99 1.71 -1.93
CA MET A 59 -5.58 3.03 -1.66
C MET A 59 -4.56 4.06 -1.12
N GLY A 60 -3.36 3.63 -0.75
CA GLY A 60 -2.35 4.47 -0.09
C GLY A 60 -2.77 4.82 1.35
N ASP A 61 -1.99 5.67 2.04
CA ASP A 61 -2.21 6.09 3.43
C ASP A 61 -2.45 4.92 4.41
N SER A 62 -1.39 4.18 4.68
CA SER A 62 -1.41 2.98 5.51
C SER A 62 -2.01 3.20 6.91
N VAL A 63 -1.82 4.36 7.51
CA VAL A 63 -2.32 4.67 8.86
C VAL A 63 -3.84 4.81 8.87
N THR A 64 -4.39 5.57 7.92
CA THR A 64 -5.85 5.74 7.80
C THR A 64 -6.53 4.41 7.48
N GLN A 65 -5.98 3.64 6.53
CA GLN A 65 -6.56 2.35 6.15
C GLN A 65 -6.51 1.34 7.30
N ALA A 66 -5.36 1.23 8.00
CA ALA A 66 -5.25 0.40 9.19
C ALA A 66 -6.28 0.80 10.26
N SER A 67 -6.42 2.10 10.54
CA SER A 67 -7.38 2.60 11.52
C SER A 67 -8.82 2.23 11.17
N VAL A 68 -9.21 2.35 9.89
CA VAL A 68 -10.55 1.98 9.42
C VAL A 68 -10.79 0.48 9.57
N VAL A 69 -9.89 -0.36 9.04
CA VAL A 69 -10.02 -1.83 9.10
C VAL A 69 -10.11 -2.29 10.56
N LEU A 70 -9.14 -1.91 11.41
CA LEU A 70 -9.10 -2.31 12.81
C LEU A 70 -10.33 -1.85 13.59
N SER A 71 -10.76 -0.59 13.42
CA SER A 71 -11.92 -0.06 14.14
C SER A 71 -13.22 -0.77 13.74
N VAL A 72 -13.42 -1.00 12.44
CA VAL A 72 -14.60 -1.71 11.93
C VAL A 72 -14.60 -3.16 12.38
N MET A 73 -13.45 -3.86 12.33
CA MET A 73 -13.34 -5.25 12.77
C MET A 73 -13.61 -5.39 14.27
N VAL A 74 -12.99 -4.59 15.13
CA VAL A 74 -13.21 -4.64 16.58
C VAL A 74 -14.68 -4.37 16.93
N PHE A 75 -15.31 -3.39 16.28
CA PHE A 75 -16.74 -3.14 16.44
C PHE A 75 -17.58 -4.35 16.00
N ALA A 76 -17.28 -4.92 14.84
CA ALA A 76 -17.97 -6.08 14.30
C ALA A 76 -17.79 -7.34 15.18
N MET A 77 -16.60 -7.55 15.75
CA MET A 77 -16.33 -8.62 16.72
C MET A 77 -17.24 -8.52 17.95
N GLY A 78 -17.48 -7.30 18.45
CA GLY A 78 -18.44 -7.07 19.53
C GLY A 78 -19.86 -7.52 19.15
N ILE A 79 -20.32 -7.16 17.94
CA ILE A 79 -21.62 -7.60 17.43
C ILE A 79 -21.66 -9.13 17.26
N GLY A 80 -20.61 -9.72 16.68
CA GLY A 80 -20.48 -11.16 16.46
C GLY A 80 -20.63 -11.96 17.75
N SER A 81 -19.98 -11.49 18.84
CA SER A 81 -20.09 -12.12 20.15
C SER A 81 -21.52 -12.09 20.72
N LEU A 82 -22.30 -11.05 20.42
CA LEU A 82 -23.71 -10.97 20.81
C LEU A 82 -24.58 -11.92 19.97
N VAL A 83 -24.33 -12.00 18.66
CA VAL A 83 -25.06 -12.89 17.75
C VAL A 83 -24.80 -14.36 18.11
N ALA A 84 -23.60 -14.71 18.53
CA ALA A 84 -23.22 -16.07 18.94
C ALA A 84 -24.10 -16.61 20.09
N LYS A 85 -24.71 -15.75 20.91
CA LYS A 85 -25.65 -16.18 21.97
C LYS A 85 -26.83 -16.97 21.42
N ARG A 86 -27.28 -16.65 20.19
CA ARG A 86 -28.38 -17.34 19.52
C ARG A 86 -27.97 -18.71 18.99
N LEU A 87 -26.67 -18.94 18.75
CA LEU A 87 -26.12 -20.18 18.22
C LEU A 87 -25.69 -21.19 19.30
N ARG A 88 -25.70 -20.81 20.58
CA ARG A 88 -25.33 -21.70 21.69
C ARG A 88 -26.04 -23.08 21.68
N PRO A 89 -27.35 -23.19 21.37
CA PRO A 89 -28.01 -24.49 21.33
C PRO A 89 -27.42 -25.46 20.31
N CYS A 90 -26.82 -24.92 19.23
CA CYS A 90 -26.19 -25.69 18.16
C CYS A 90 -24.69 -25.29 18.00
N ALA A 91 -23.97 -25.08 19.10
CA ALA A 91 -22.62 -24.51 19.12
C ALA A 91 -21.65 -25.20 18.16
N ALA A 92 -21.62 -26.54 18.10
CA ALA A 92 -20.74 -27.28 17.20
C ALA A 92 -21.08 -27.03 15.71
N ALA A 93 -22.36 -27.02 15.35
CA ALA A 93 -22.78 -26.74 13.97
C ALA A 93 -22.60 -25.28 13.62
N GLY A 94 -22.88 -24.36 14.55
CA GLY A 94 -22.69 -22.93 14.42
C GLY A 94 -21.22 -22.56 14.21
N PHE A 95 -20.33 -23.08 15.03
CA PHE A 95 -18.90 -22.88 14.90
C PHE A 95 -18.38 -23.40 13.54
N GLY A 96 -18.71 -24.64 13.16
CA GLY A 96 -18.28 -25.18 11.85
C GLY A 96 -18.82 -24.41 10.66
N ALA A 97 -20.02 -23.84 10.74
CA ALA A 97 -20.57 -23.00 9.68
C ALA A 97 -19.83 -21.64 9.61
N ILE A 98 -19.53 -21.03 10.77
CA ILE A 98 -18.76 -19.78 10.85
C ILE A 98 -17.37 -19.97 10.25
N GLU A 99 -16.65 -21.04 10.62
CA GLU A 99 -15.33 -21.33 10.09
C GLU A 99 -15.33 -21.54 8.57
N ALA A 100 -16.31 -22.28 8.05
CA ALA A 100 -16.43 -22.48 6.61
C ALA A 100 -16.70 -21.17 5.86
N VAL A 101 -17.54 -20.29 6.40
CA VAL A 101 -17.84 -18.98 5.82
C VAL A 101 -16.64 -18.04 5.96
N LEU A 102 -15.97 -18.04 7.12
CA LEU A 102 -14.77 -17.22 7.37
C LEU A 102 -13.62 -17.63 6.44
N ALA A 103 -13.40 -18.92 6.26
CA ALA A 103 -12.40 -19.44 5.34
C ALA A 103 -12.67 -19.01 3.89
N LEU A 104 -13.94 -19.02 3.45
CA LEU A 104 -14.30 -18.57 2.11
C LEU A 104 -14.17 -17.05 1.96
N VAL A 105 -14.77 -16.30 2.88
CA VAL A 105 -14.78 -14.82 2.82
C VAL A 105 -13.38 -14.27 3.01
N GLY A 106 -12.65 -14.74 4.03
CA GLY A 106 -11.27 -14.32 4.31
C GLY A 106 -10.33 -14.74 3.20
N GLY A 107 -10.37 -16.03 2.79
CA GLY A 107 -9.50 -16.53 1.72
C GLY A 107 -9.72 -15.88 0.35
N CYS A 108 -10.97 -15.47 0.02
CA CYS A 108 -11.27 -14.79 -1.25
C CYS A 108 -11.26 -13.25 -1.15
N SER A 109 -11.08 -12.67 0.03
CA SER A 109 -11.19 -11.22 0.24
C SER A 109 -10.17 -10.43 -0.58
N ALA A 110 -8.91 -10.88 -0.60
CA ALA A 110 -7.83 -10.26 -1.35
C ALA A 110 -8.10 -10.29 -2.87
N LEU A 111 -8.51 -11.45 -3.40
CA LEU A 111 -8.89 -11.58 -4.81
C LEU A 111 -10.05 -10.65 -5.19
N ALA A 112 -11.09 -10.59 -4.37
CA ALA A 112 -12.26 -9.76 -4.64
C ALA A 112 -11.94 -8.27 -4.58
N LEU A 113 -11.15 -7.83 -3.58
CA LEU A 113 -10.69 -6.44 -3.46
C LEU A 113 -9.83 -6.03 -4.64
N TYR A 114 -8.87 -6.87 -5.00
CA TYR A 114 -7.97 -6.61 -6.14
C TYR A 114 -8.75 -6.62 -7.46
N ALA A 115 -9.73 -7.52 -7.62
CA ALA A 115 -10.61 -7.53 -8.79
C ALA A 115 -11.39 -6.21 -8.91
N VAL A 116 -12.08 -5.80 -7.85
CA VAL A 116 -12.84 -4.54 -7.88
C VAL A 116 -11.93 -3.36 -8.19
N PHE A 117 -10.75 -3.28 -7.55
CA PHE A 117 -9.78 -2.24 -7.85
C PHE A 117 -9.36 -2.24 -9.32
N ALA A 118 -9.00 -3.40 -9.89
CA ALA A 118 -8.47 -3.51 -11.25
C ALA A 118 -9.52 -3.20 -12.34
N TRP A 119 -10.78 -3.60 -12.12
CA TRP A 119 -11.82 -3.47 -13.16
C TRP A 119 -12.80 -2.32 -12.96
N THR A 120 -12.86 -1.68 -11.79
CA THR A 120 -13.78 -0.55 -11.54
C THR A 120 -13.09 0.80 -11.42
N GLY A 121 -11.77 0.87 -11.43
CA GLY A 121 -11.00 2.12 -11.25
C GLY A 121 -11.35 3.23 -12.24
N ASP A 122 -11.77 2.87 -13.47
CA ASP A 122 -12.15 3.83 -14.52
C ASP A 122 -13.64 4.19 -14.53
N TRP A 123 -14.45 3.55 -13.68
CA TRP A 123 -15.91 3.69 -13.68
C TRP A 123 -16.37 4.90 -12.88
N GLY A 124 -16.03 6.04 -12.97
CA GLY A 124 -16.44 7.26 -12.26
C GLY A 124 -17.72 7.20 -11.38
N GLY A 125 -17.96 8.21 -10.56
CA GLY A 125 -19.14 8.29 -9.69
C GLY A 125 -19.06 7.40 -8.45
N LEU A 126 -20.15 6.74 -8.07
CA LEU A 126 -20.24 5.89 -6.87
C LEU A 126 -19.29 4.67 -6.90
N TRP A 127 -18.87 4.23 -8.08
CA TRP A 127 -17.96 3.10 -8.26
C TRP A 127 -16.49 3.44 -8.00
N ALA A 128 -16.14 4.73 -8.03
CA ALA A 128 -14.77 5.17 -7.68
C ALA A 128 -14.39 4.83 -6.24
N ASP A 129 -15.36 4.79 -5.33
CA ASP A 129 -15.18 4.39 -3.93
C ASP A 129 -15.49 2.89 -3.69
N GLY A 130 -15.75 2.13 -4.75
CA GLY A 130 -16.08 0.70 -4.69
C GLY A 130 -15.10 -0.12 -3.83
N PRO A 131 -13.78 -0.02 -4.02
CA PRO A 131 -12.79 -0.72 -3.20
C PRO A 131 -12.89 -0.39 -1.70
N ARG A 132 -13.19 0.86 -1.33
CA ARG A 132 -13.36 1.29 0.07
C ARG A 132 -14.58 0.66 0.71
N TRP A 133 -15.73 0.68 0.01
CA TRP A 133 -16.95 0.06 0.51
C TRP A 133 -16.80 -1.46 0.66
N LEU A 134 -16.13 -2.09 -0.29
CA LEU A 134 -15.85 -3.52 -0.22
C LEU A 134 -14.89 -3.86 0.93
N LEU A 135 -13.87 -3.05 1.17
CA LEU A 135 -12.96 -3.18 2.30
C LEU A 135 -13.72 -3.14 3.64
N VAL A 136 -14.60 -2.15 3.80
CA VAL A 136 -15.44 -2.01 5.01
C VAL A 136 -16.38 -3.22 5.14
N ALA A 137 -16.97 -3.69 4.05
CA ALA A 137 -17.85 -4.86 4.05
C ALA A 137 -17.11 -6.14 4.46
N PHE A 138 -15.89 -6.38 3.94
CA PHE A 138 -15.06 -7.51 4.36
C PHE A 138 -14.62 -7.37 5.81
N SER A 139 -14.14 -6.21 6.25
CA SER A 139 -13.75 -5.97 7.64
C SER A 139 -14.91 -6.23 8.61
N LEU A 140 -16.11 -5.77 8.26
CA LEU A 140 -17.31 -5.99 9.07
C LEU A 140 -17.71 -7.46 9.10
N THR A 141 -17.68 -8.15 7.94
CA THR A 141 -18.07 -9.55 7.85
C THR A 141 -17.10 -10.47 8.57
N ILE A 142 -15.80 -10.30 8.32
CA ILE A 142 -14.73 -11.10 8.95
C ILE A 142 -14.73 -10.84 10.46
N GLY A 143 -14.79 -9.58 10.89
CA GLY A 143 -14.86 -9.24 12.32
C GLY A 143 -16.06 -9.83 13.03
N LEU A 144 -17.25 -9.83 12.38
CA LEU A 144 -18.45 -10.44 12.94
C LEU A 144 -18.31 -11.97 13.12
N LEU A 145 -17.68 -12.64 12.15
CA LEU A 145 -17.45 -14.08 12.21
C LEU A 145 -16.43 -14.44 13.29
N ILE A 146 -15.28 -13.76 13.33
CA ILE A 146 -14.24 -13.95 14.37
C ILE A 146 -14.83 -13.67 15.77
N GLY A 147 -15.59 -12.59 15.91
CA GLY A 147 -16.24 -12.28 17.20
C GLY A 147 -17.22 -13.31 17.71
N ALA A 148 -17.81 -14.12 16.79
CA ALA A 148 -18.72 -15.20 17.17
C ALA A 148 -17.99 -16.49 17.57
N GLU A 149 -16.73 -16.70 17.22
CA GLU A 149 -15.96 -17.91 17.49
C GLU A 149 -15.75 -18.15 19.00
N ILE A 150 -15.21 -17.16 19.71
CA ILE A 150 -14.84 -17.31 21.13
C ILE A 150 -16.03 -17.77 22.00
N PRO A 151 -17.23 -17.15 21.94
CA PRO A 151 -18.38 -17.61 22.71
C PRO A 151 -18.82 -19.03 22.39
N LEU A 152 -18.71 -19.48 21.13
CA LEU A 152 -19.07 -20.83 20.71
C LEU A 152 -18.03 -21.86 21.17
N LEU A 153 -16.74 -21.55 21.06
CA LEU A 153 -15.64 -22.38 21.55
C LEU A 153 -15.70 -22.53 23.05
N MET A 154 -16.06 -21.47 23.78
CA MET A 154 -16.26 -21.51 25.22
C MET A 154 -17.39 -22.49 25.58
N GLU A 155 -18.50 -22.45 24.87
CA GLU A 155 -19.61 -23.40 25.04
C GLU A 155 -19.15 -24.84 24.78
N LEU A 156 -18.35 -25.06 23.72
CA LEU A 156 -17.83 -26.39 23.36
C LEU A 156 -16.85 -26.92 24.43
N ILE A 157 -15.94 -26.10 24.95
CA ILE A 157 -14.96 -26.53 25.96
C ILE A 157 -15.63 -26.84 27.30
N GLN A 158 -16.67 -26.09 27.67
CA GLN A 158 -17.45 -26.33 28.89
C GLN A 158 -18.24 -27.65 28.85
N ARG A 159 -18.67 -28.08 27.65
CA ARG A 159 -19.33 -29.39 27.43
C ARG A 159 -18.38 -30.58 27.54
N ILE A 160 -17.05 -30.39 27.41
CA ILE A 160 -16.05 -31.46 27.52
C ILE A 160 -15.82 -31.84 28.99
N ARG A 161 -15.78 -30.84 29.87
CA ARG A 161 -15.52 -31.06 31.28
C ARG A 161 -16.27 -30.00 32.09
N ARG A 162 -17.06 -30.42 33.11
CA ARG A 162 -17.67 -29.52 34.06
C ARG A 162 -16.58 -28.97 34.99
N GLN A 163 -15.72 -28.11 34.52
CA GLN A 163 -14.71 -27.41 35.31
C GLN A 163 -15.11 -25.95 35.53
N ASP A 164 -14.45 -25.34 36.53
CA ASP A 164 -14.53 -23.91 36.81
C ASP A 164 -14.49 -23.10 35.52
N ALA A 165 -15.56 -22.37 35.28
CA ALA A 165 -15.71 -21.57 34.06
C ALA A 165 -14.51 -20.61 33.85
N GLY A 166 -13.93 -20.12 34.98
CA GLY A 166 -12.77 -19.24 34.94
C GLY A 166 -11.49 -19.85 34.37
N GLY A 167 -11.18 -21.11 34.73
CA GLY A 167 -9.99 -21.80 34.19
C GLY A 167 -10.11 -22.13 32.70
N ALA A 168 -11.31 -22.51 32.24
CA ALA A 168 -11.54 -22.78 30.83
C ALA A 168 -11.43 -21.52 29.97
N VAL A 169 -11.87 -20.37 30.48
CA VAL A 169 -11.74 -19.04 29.86
C VAL A 169 -10.28 -18.65 29.70
N ALA A 170 -9.50 -18.79 30.77
CA ALA A 170 -8.07 -18.42 30.77
C ALA A 170 -7.28 -19.23 29.74
N ASP A 171 -7.52 -20.56 29.66
CA ASP A 171 -6.84 -21.41 28.68
C ASP A 171 -7.22 -21.07 27.22
N LEU A 172 -8.52 -20.76 26.99
CA LEU A 172 -9.00 -20.38 25.67
C LEU A 172 -8.34 -19.08 25.20
N PHE A 173 -8.32 -18.04 26.03
CA PHE A 173 -7.66 -16.78 25.71
C PHE A 173 -6.15 -16.93 25.57
N ALA A 174 -5.51 -17.80 26.37
CA ALA A 174 -4.08 -18.07 26.22
C ALA A 174 -3.77 -18.69 24.84
N ALA A 175 -4.56 -19.68 24.42
CA ALA A 175 -4.41 -20.29 23.09
C ALA A 175 -4.69 -19.30 21.97
N ASP A 176 -5.73 -18.46 22.11
CA ASP A 176 -6.11 -17.41 21.18
C ASP A 176 -5.00 -16.38 20.97
N TYR A 177 -4.49 -15.79 22.07
CA TYR A 177 -3.42 -14.78 21.99
C TYR A 177 -2.10 -15.34 21.46
N VAL A 178 -1.73 -16.59 21.82
CA VAL A 178 -0.52 -17.22 21.27
C VAL A 178 -0.72 -17.53 19.79
N GLY A 179 -1.90 -17.99 19.38
CA GLY A 179 -2.24 -18.17 17.97
C GLY A 179 -2.15 -16.88 17.18
N ALA A 180 -2.77 -15.82 17.69
CA ALA A 180 -2.72 -14.49 17.09
C ALA A 180 -1.29 -13.95 16.98
N LEU A 181 -0.46 -14.12 18.01
CA LEU A 181 0.96 -13.75 17.97
C LEU A 181 1.70 -14.47 16.83
N VAL A 182 1.49 -15.78 16.71
CA VAL A 182 2.15 -16.59 15.65
C VAL A 182 1.65 -16.17 14.27
N GLY A 183 0.34 -16.00 14.07
CA GLY A 183 -0.23 -15.51 12.81
C GLY A 183 0.28 -14.12 12.44
N GLY A 184 0.31 -13.21 13.43
CA GLY A 184 0.78 -11.84 13.27
C GLY A 184 2.24 -11.73 12.87
N LEU A 185 3.10 -12.63 13.36
CA LEU A 185 4.51 -12.72 12.94
C LEU A 185 4.67 -13.49 11.63
N ALA A 186 3.89 -14.55 11.43
CA ALA A 186 3.99 -15.36 10.22
C ALA A 186 3.61 -14.57 8.97
N PHE A 187 2.62 -13.69 9.04
CA PHE A 187 2.16 -12.93 7.88
C PHE A 187 3.26 -12.06 7.26
N PRO A 188 3.86 -11.06 7.93
CA PRO A 188 4.83 -10.17 7.32
C PRO A 188 6.20 -10.81 7.08
N PHE A 189 6.60 -11.83 7.86
CA PHE A 189 7.94 -12.41 7.77
C PHE A 189 8.02 -13.72 6.97
N LEU A 190 6.89 -14.40 6.79
CA LEU A 190 6.86 -15.70 6.12
C LEU A 190 5.88 -15.74 4.95
N LEU A 191 4.58 -15.46 5.22
CA LEU A 191 3.53 -15.64 4.21
C LEU A 191 3.66 -14.63 3.09
N LEU A 192 3.72 -13.34 3.42
CA LEU A 192 3.79 -12.26 2.43
C LEU A 192 5.04 -12.34 1.55
N PRO A 193 6.28 -12.52 2.08
CA PRO A 193 7.49 -12.60 1.26
C PRO A 193 7.58 -13.86 0.41
N LEU A 194 7.08 -15.01 0.88
CA LEU A 194 7.23 -16.30 0.17
C LEU A 194 6.07 -16.59 -0.79
N LEU A 195 4.86 -16.19 -0.46
CA LEU A 195 3.65 -16.58 -1.18
C LEU A 195 2.97 -15.41 -1.90
N GLY A 196 3.31 -14.18 -1.52
CA GLY A 196 2.59 -13.00 -1.97
C GLY A 196 1.22 -12.88 -1.30
N GLN A 197 0.52 -11.78 -1.61
CA GLN A 197 -0.69 -11.38 -0.89
C GLN A 197 -1.90 -12.27 -1.23
N LEU A 198 -2.14 -12.56 -2.52
CA LEU A 198 -3.31 -13.33 -2.95
C LEU A 198 -3.21 -14.81 -2.55
N THR A 199 -2.02 -15.41 -2.70
CA THR A 199 -1.81 -16.83 -2.36
C THR A 199 -1.84 -17.04 -0.85
N SER A 200 -1.33 -16.09 -0.05
CA SER A 200 -1.36 -16.17 1.42
C SER A 200 -2.80 -16.20 1.94
N ALA A 201 -3.71 -15.35 1.39
CA ALA A 201 -5.14 -15.39 1.72
C ALA A 201 -5.76 -16.76 1.47
N LEU A 202 -5.55 -17.29 0.29
CA LEU A 202 -6.13 -18.58 -0.11
C LEU A 202 -5.62 -19.73 0.78
N ILE A 203 -4.33 -19.77 1.07
CA ILE A 203 -3.72 -20.78 1.96
C ILE A 203 -4.25 -20.63 3.38
N THR A 204 -4.32 -19.41 3.91
CA THR A 204 -4.89 -19.15 5.23
C THR A 204 -6.34 -19.62 5.29
N GLY A 205 -7.13 -19.35 4.25
CA GLY A 205 -8.49 -19.86 4.12
C GLY A 205 -8.57 -21.39 4.15
N ALA A 206 -7.68 -22.04 3.40
CA ALA A 206 -7.64 -23.50 3.38
C ALA A 206 -7.25 -24.09 4.75
N VAL A 207 -6.24 -23.53 5.42
CA VAL A 207 -5.83 -23.93 6.78
C VAL A 207 -6.97 -23.75 7.77
N ASN A 208 -7.69 -22.62 7.71
CA ASN A 208 -8.83 -22.34 8.58
C ASN A 208 -9.99 -23.33 8.35
N ALA A 209 -10.36 -23.60 7.09
CA ALA A 209 -11.38 -24.59 6.75
C ALA A 209 -11.02 -25.99 7.25
N ILE A 210 -9.76 -26.39 7.09
CA ILE A 210 -9.27 -27.70 7.56
C ILE A 210 -9.32 -27.76 9.08
N ALA A 211 -8.83 -26.73 9.80
CA ALA A 211 -8.79 -26.71 11.25
C ALA A 211 -10.18 -26.73 11.87
N GLY A 212 -11.07 -25.83 11.42
CA GLY A 212 -12.48 -25.77 11.85
C GLY A 212 -13.25 -27.05 11.50
N GLY A 213 -13.07 -27.54 10.27
CA GLY A 213 -13.66 -28.80 9.81
C GLY A 213 -13.18 -30.00 10.64
N ALA A 214 -11.88 -30.15 10.87
CA ALA A 214 -11.31 -31.21 11.68
C ALA A 214 -11.81 -31.17 13.14
N LEU A 215 -11.92 -29.99 13.72
CA LEU A 215 -12.43 -29.82 15.08
C LEU A 215 -13.89 -30.28 15.17
N VAL A 216 -14.76 -29.81 14.28
CA VAL A 216 -16.20 -30.07 14.34
C VAL A 216 -16.54 -31.48 13.84
N LEU A 217 -16.08 -31.86 12.67
CA LEU A 217 -16.40 -33.15 12.05
C LEU A 217 -15.60 -34.31 12.64
N GLY A 218 -14.44 -34.05 13.22
CA GLY A 218 -13.64 -35.04 13.94
C GLY A 218 -14.07 -35.21 15.39
N LEU A 219 -13.98 -34.14 16.18
CA LEU A 219 -14.16 -34.20 17.65
C LEU A 219 -15.64 -34.16 18.06
N PHE A 220 -16.46 -33.28 17.48
CA PHE A 220 -17.88 -33.08 17.85
C PHE A 220 -18.86 -33.76 16.91
N ARG A 221 -18.43 -34.72 16.08
CA ARG A 221 -19.27 -35.41 15.10
C ARG A 221 -20.50 -36.09 15.69
N ARG A 222 -20.44 -36.52 16.96
CA ARG A 222 -21.54 -37.20 17.67
C ARG A 222 -22.60 -36.24 18.22
N ASP A 223 -22.25 -34.95 18.33
CA ASP A 223 -23.16 -33.90 18.77
C ASP A 223 -23.91 -33.25 17.58
N LEU A 224 -23.51 -33.59 16.35
CA LEU A 224 -24.13 -33.09 15.14
C LEU A 224 -25.30 -34.00 14.69
N THR A 225 -26.38 -33.38 14.26
CA THR A 225 -27.43 -34.12 13.53
C THR A 225 -26.87 -34.63 12.21
N ARG A 226 -27.43 -35.71 11.68
CA ARG A 226 -27.00 -36.28 10.39
C ARG A 226 -27.04 -35.25 9.25
N ARG A 227 -28.08 -34.39 9.24
CA ARG A 227 -28.23 -33.32 8.25
C ARG A 227 -27.13 -32.25 8.40
N ALA A 228 -26.93 -31.75 9.61
CA ALA A 228 -25.89 -30.74 9.89
C ALA A 228 -24.49 -31.25 9.52
N ARG A 229 -24.17 -32.52 9.85
CA ARG A 229 -22.90 -33.13 9.48
C ARG A 229 -22.66 -33.16 7.98
N TRP A 230 -23.66 -33.61 7.20
CA TRP A 230 -23.53 -33.65 5.74
C TRP A 230 -23.43 -32.25 5.13
N LEU A 231 -24.20 -31.27 5.62
CA LEU A 231 -24.11 -29.88 5.18
C LEU A 231 -22.72 -29.29 5.44
N LEU A 232 -22.15 -29.52 6.62
CA LEU A 232 -20.81 -29.04 6.95
C LEU A 232 -19.72 -29.73 6.12
N VAL A 233 -19.85 -31.04 5.86
CA VAL A 233 -18.90 -31.74 4.96
C VAL A 233 -18.97 -31.17 3.55
N ILE A 234 -20.16 -30.98 3.00
CA ILE A 234 -20.35 -30.38 1.67
C ILE A 234 -19.80 -28.96 1.65
N ALA A 235 -20.14 -28.14 2.67
CA ALA A 235 -19.64 -26.77 2.77
C ALA A 235 -18.10 -26.71 2.78
N ASN A 236 -17.45 -27.52 3.64
CA ASN A 236 -15.98 -27.56 3.69
C ASN A 236 -15.34 -28.03 2.37
N ILE A 237 -15.88 -29.08 1.75
CA ILE A 237 -15.38 -29.55 0.45
C ILE A 237 -15.57 -28.48 -0.61
N THR A 238 -16.72 -27.80 -0.62
CA THR A 238 -16.98 -26.71 -1.57
C THR A 238 -16.02 -25.54 -1.35
N VAL A 239 -15.83 -25.10 -0.09
CA VAL A 239 -14.88 -24.03 0.25
C VAL A 239 -13.47 -24.39 -0.19
N LEU A 240 -12.97 -25.56 0.20
CA LEU A 240 -11.64 -26.03 -0.21
C LEU A 240 -11.52 -26.15 -1.74
N GLY A 241 -12.57 -26.62 -2.41
CA GLY A 241 -12.62 -26.69 -3.87
C GLY A 241 -12.54 -25.30 -4.52
N VAL A 242 -13.26 -24.32 -3.99
CA VAL A 242 -13.22 -22.92 -4.47
C VAL A 242 -11.82 -22.31 -4.24
N LEU A 243 -11.27 -22.46 -3.03
CA LEU A 243 -9.94 -21.93 -2.69
C LEU A 243 -8.85 -22.59 -3.53
N ALA A 244 -8.91 -23.91 -3.74
CA ALA A 244 -7.96 -24.61 -4.60
C ALA A 244 -8.06 -24.18 -6.05
N SER A 245 -9.28 -24.00 -6.57
CA SER A 245 -9.50 -23.50 -7.94
C SER A 245 -8.97 -22.07 -8.09
N ALA A 246 -9.21 -21.21 -7.10
CA ALA A 246 -8.68 -19.85 -7.08
C ALA A 246 -7.15 -19.84 -7.02
N ALA A 247 -6.53 -20.73 -6.23
CA ALA A 247 -5.08 -20.85 -6.14
C ALA A 247 -4.41 -21.29 -7.46
N VAL A 248 -5.07 -22.18 -8.21
CA VAL A 248 -4.59 -22.59 -9.55
C VAL A 248 -4.68 -21.44 -10.55
N LEU A 249 -5.67 -20.57 -10.41
CA LEU A 249 -5.92 -19.46 -11.34
C LEU A 249 -5.29 -18.13 -10.89
N VAL A 250 -4.58 -18.09 -9.77
CA VAL A 250 -4.06 -16.85 -9.20
C VAL A 250 -3.10 -16.13 -10.15
N ASP A 251 -2.19 -16.84 -10.83
CA ASP A 251 -1.24 -16.25 -11.77
C ASP A 251 -1.93 -15.65 -13.02
N ASP A 252 -2.97 -16.34 -13.50
CA ASP A 252 -3.77 -15.85 -14.63
C ASP A 252 -4.57 -14.62 -14.23
N PHE A 253 -5.12 -14.64 -13.03
CA PHE A 253 -5.83 -13.52 -12.44
C PHE A 253 -4.92 -12.30 -12.26
N GLU A 254 -3.73 -12.48 -11.66
CA GLU A 254 -2.77 -11.39 -11.49
C GLU A 254 -2.34 -10.78 -12.82
N ARG A 255 -2.08 -11.61 -13.82
CA ARG A 255 -1.76 -11.13 -15.17
C ARG A 255 -2.90 -10.33 -15.78
N ALA A 256 -4.13 -10.82 -15.67
CA ALA A 256 -5.31 -10.11 -16.16
C ALA A 256 -5.56 -8.80 -15.42
N ALA A 257 -5.42 -8.79 -14.10
CA ALA A 257 -5.58 -7.61 -13.27
C ALA A 257 -4.50 -6.55 -13.55
N ARG A 258 -3.21 -6.97 -13.67
CA ARG A 258 -2.14 -6.07 -14.11
C ARG A 258 -2.42 -5.48 -15.49
N GLN A 259 -2.94 -6.28 -16.43
CA GLN A 259 -3.31 -5.76 -17.75
C GLN A 259 -4.48 -4.78 -17.68
N ALA A 260 -5.42 -4.95 -16.75
CA ALA A 260 -6.51 -4.00 -16.55
C ALA A 260 -6.01 -2.67 -15.97
N VAL A 261 -5.06 -2.71 -15.03
CA VAL A 261 -4.49 -1.52 -14.38
C VAL A 261 -3.49 -0.79 -15.27
N TYR A 262 -2.53 -1.52 -15.86
CA TYR A 262 -1.38 -0.95 -16.58
C TYR A 262 -1.51 -1.03 -18.10
N GLY A 263 -2.58 -1.63 -18.63
CA GLY A 263 -2.75 -1.90 -20.05
C GLY A 263 -2.08 -3.20 -20.50
N ARG A 264 -2.26 -3.54 -21.78
CA ARG A 264 -1.84 -4.84 -22.34
C ARG A 264 -0.34 -4.96 -22.64
N ASP A 265 0.43 -3.89 -22.48
CA ASP A 265 1.85 -3.85 -22.87
C ASP A 265 2.82 -3.91 -21.67
N VAL A 266 2.45 -4.68 -20.65
CA VAL A 266 3.32 -4.95 -19.50
C VAL A 266 4.50 -5.80 -19.95
N ARG A 267 5.73 -5.32 -19.75
CA ARG A 267 6.99 -5.97 -20.18
C ARG A 267 7.77 -6.55 -19.01
N VAL A 268 7.78 -5.81 -17.92
CA VAL A 268 8.42 -6.23 -16.66
C VAL A 268 7.40 -6.04 -15.55
N ALA A 269 7.25 -7.02 -14.71
CA ALA A 269 6.54 -6.92 -13.43
C ALA A 269 7.38 -7.68 -12.42
N LEU A 270 7.99 -6.96 -11.48
CA LEU A 270 8.92 -7.49 -10.50
C LEU A 270 8.51 -6.99 -9.11
N GLN A 271 8.30 -7.91 -8.18
CA GLN A 271 8.18 -7.58 -6.77
C GLN A 271 9.58 -7.60 -6.17
N THR A 272 10.05 -6.44 -5.72
CA THR A 272 11.29 -6.32 -4.94
C THR A 272 11.00 -6.47 -3.45
N ASP A 273 12.02 -6.45 -2.62
CA ASP A 273 11.85 -6.45 -1.16
C ASP A 273 11.18 -5.15 -0.64
N LEU A 274 11.12 -4.11 -1.47
CA LEU A 274 10.67 -2.77 -1.08
C LEU A 274 9.40 -2.31 -1.80
N GLN A 275 9.20 -2.71 -3.07
CA GLN A 275 8.12 -2.19 -3.91
C GLN A 275 7.83 -3.07 -5.12
N GLU A 276 6.65 -2.93 -5.71
CA GLU A 276 6.36 -3.49 -7.03
C GLU A 276 6.91 -2.55 -8.12
N VAL A 277 7.67 -3.11 -9.06
CA VAL A 277 8.21 -2.40 -10.23
C VAL A 277 7.55 -2.94 -11.49
N VAL A 278 6.80 -2.08 -12.18
CA VAL A 278 6.15 -2.44 -13.45
C VAL A 278 6.67 -1.52 -14.57
N ILE A 279 7.07 -2.12 -15.70
CA ILE A 279 7.45 -1.39 -16.91
C ILE A 279 6.51 -1.78 -18.03
N THR A 280 5.97 -0.75 -18.69
CA THR A 280 5.15 -0.91 -19.90
C THR A 280 5.80 -0.20 -21.10
N GLY A 281 5.45 -0.59 -22.30
CA GLY A 281 5.98 0.05 -23.51
C GLY A 281 7.47 -0.23 -23.76
N GLY A 282 8.17 0.76 -24.30
CA GLY A 282 9.62 0.71 -24.60
C GLY A 282 9.98 -0.07 -25.87
N THR A 283 9.00 -0.58 -26.62
CA THR A 283 9.21 -1.32 -27.86
C THR A 283 8.20 -0.90 -28.92
N HIS A 284 8.51 -1.12 -30.19
CA HIS A 284 7.63 -0.83 -31.34
C HIS A 284 7.12 0.62 -31.38
N GLY A 285 7.97 1.58 -31.00
CA GLY A 285 7.62 3.01 -31.05
C GLY A 285 6.71 3.49 -29.91
N ARG A 286 6.37 2.63 -28.96
CA ARG A 286 5.63 3.03 -27.75
C ARG A 286 6.59 3.57 -26.69
N PRO A 287 6.27 4.71 -26.05
CA PRO A 287 7.08 5.23 -24.96
C PRO A 287 7.11 4.24 -23.79
N LEU A 288 8.22 4.23 -23.07
CA LEU A 288 8.38 3.45 -21.86
C LEU A 288 7.74 4.19 -20.70
N ASP A 289 6.90 3.50 -19.94
CA ASP A 289 6.38 4.00 -18.67
C ASP A 289 6.82 3.09 -17.52
N LEU A 290 7.35 3.68 -16.45
CA LEU A 290 7.79 2.99 -15.24
C LEU A 290 6.84 3.32 -14.07
N PHE A 291 6.35 2.28 -13.45
CA PHE A 291 5.47 2.37 -12.27
C PHE A 291 6.17 1.76 -11.06
N LEU A 292 6.04 2.42 -9.91
CA LEU A 292 6.47 1.92 -8.61
C LEU A 292 5.25 1.93 -7.67
N ASP A 293 4.93 0.78 -7.08
CA ASP A 293 3.74 0.58 -6.24
C ASP A 293 2.46 1.13 -6.88
N GLY A 294 2.20 0.76 -8.12
CA GLY A 294 1.02 1.18 -8.87
C GLY A 294 1.01 2.63 -9.34
N ARG A 295 2.05 3.42 -9.06
CA ARG A 295 2.12 4.85 -9.39
C ARG A 295 3.11 5.11 -10.51
N LEU A 296 2.68 5.88 -11.51
CA LEU A 296 3.54 6.31 -12.61
C LEU A 296 4.67 7.21 -12.07
N ARG A 297 5.91 6.78 -12.29
CA ARG A 297 7.13 7.52 -11.92
C ARG A 297 7.80 8.15 -13.11
N VAL A 298 7.94 7.39 -14.18
CA VAL A 298 8.52 7.87 -15.43
C VAL A 298 7.53 7.62 -16.53
N SER A 299 7.17 8.68 -17.26
CA SER A 299 6.50 8.56 -18.55
C SER A 299 7.50 8.91 -19.64
N GLY A 300 7.73 7.99 -20.56
CA GLY A 300 8.65 8.21 -21.67
C GLY A 300 8.25 9.36 -22.60
N ARG A 301 7.04 9.89 -22.49
CA ARG A 301 6.59 11.10 -23.20
C ARG A 301 7.06 12.38 -22.53
N ASP A 302 7.12 12.38 -21.19
CA ASP A 302 7.36 13.59 -20.37
C ASP A 302 8.67 13.57 -19.60
N GLU A 303 9.41 12.46 -19.61
CA GLU A 303 10.62 12.26 -18.79
C GLU A 303 11.64 13.39 -18.98
N ARG A 304 11.82 13.86 -20.23
CA ARG A 304 12.75 14.97 -20.50
C ARG A 304 12.31 16.27 -19.84
N ARG A 305 11.01 16.58 -19.88
CA ARG A 305 10.49 17.80 -19.25
C ARG A 305 10.75 17.81 -17.76
N TYR A 306 10.47 16.68 -17.13
CA TYR A 306 10.66 16.49 -15.70
C TYR A 306 12.15 16.61 -15.34
N HIS A 307 13.01 15.81 -15.97
CA HIS A 307 14.42 15.75 -15.58
C HIS A 307 15.23 16.99 -16.02
N GLU A 308 14.91 17.59 -17.17
CA GLU A 308 15.50 18.89 -17.52
C GLU A 308 15.14 19.97 -16.50
N ALA A 309 13.90 19.98 -16.01
CA ALA A 309 13.47 20.93 -15.01
C ALA A 309 14.07 20.68 -13.63
N LEU A 310 14.24 19.43 -13.21
CA LEU A 310 14.87 19.07 -11.94
C LEU A 310 16.37 19.45 -11.93
N VAL A 311 17.08 19.13 -13.01
CA VAL A 311 18.56 19.17 -13.04
C VAL A 311 19.11 20.54 -13.41
N HIS A 312 18.76 21.08 -14.58
CA HIS A 312 19.50 22.18 -15.18
C HIS A 312 19.42 23.53 -14.44
N PRO A 313 18.32 23.91 -13.78
CA PRO A 313 18.32 25.11 -12.94
C PRO A 313 19.29 25.03 -11.76
N ALA A 314 19.48 23.85 -11.16
CA ALA A 314 20.44 23.62 -10.09
C ALA A 314 21.88 23.66 -10.57
N MET A 315 22.14 23.16 -11.79
CA MET A 315 23.47 23.12 -12.42
C MET A 315 23.97 24.48 -12.94
N SER A 316 23.21 25.55 -12.79
CA SER A 316 23.59 26.88 -13.27
C SER A 316 24.69 27.59 -12.43
N GLY A 317 25.12 26.99 -11.32
CA GLY A 317 26.24 27.42 -10.46
C GLY A 317 27.43 26.48 -10.54
N GLU A 318 28.21 26.41 -9.46
CA GLU A 318 29.23 25.38 -9.29
C GLU A 318 28.54 24.01 -9.21
N HIS A 319 29.10 22.98 -9.84
CA HIS A 319 28.50 21.67 -9.98
C HIS A 319 29.53 20.56 -10.20
N THR A 320 30.64 20.63 -9.51
CA THR A 320 31.73 19.64 -9.62
C THR A 320 31.37 18.32 -8.96
N ARG A 321 30.72 18.38 -7.79
CA ARG A 321 30.27 17.21 -7.04
C ARG A 321 28.76 17.27 -6.84
N VAL A 322 28.07 16.25 -7.38
CA VAL A 322 26.61 16.17 -7.38
C VAL A 322 26.16 14.97 -6.55
N LEU A 323 25.13 15.15 -5.75
CA LEU A 323 24.44 14.09 -5.03
C LEU A 323 23.02 13.96 -5.60
N ILE A 324 22.61 12.77 -5.95
CA ILE A 324 21.23 12.43 -6.33
C ILE A 324 20.66 11.56 -5.24
N LEU A 325 19.53 11.96 -4.66
CA LEU A 325 18.76 11.21 -3.67
C LEU A 325 17.53 10.64 -4.36
N GLY A 326 17.43 9.31 -4.48
CA GLY A 326 16.50 8.61 -5.35
C GLY A 326 16.98 8.58 -6.81
N GLY A 327 16.05 8.58 -7.76
CA GLY A 327 16.36 8.62 -9.20
C GLY A 327 17.07 7.36 -9.71
N GLY A 328 16.75 6.19 -9.15
CA GLY A 328 17.33 4.90 -9.50
C GLY A 328 17.13 4.49 -10.97
N ASP A 329 16.20 5.14 -11.69
CA ASP A 329 16.01 4.96 -13.14
C ASP A 329 17.16 5.52 -14.00
N GLY A 330 17.98 6.42 -13.43
CA GLY A 330 19.16 7.01 -14.08
C GLY A 330 18.87 8.19 -15.00
N LEU A 331 17.64 8.70 -15.08
CA LEU A 331 17.29 9.79 -15.99
C LEU A 331 17.79 11.15 -15.50
N ALA A 332 17.68 11.42 -14.19
CA ALA A 332 18.31 12.59 -13.57
C ALA A 332 19.84 12.52 -13.73
N LEU A 333 20.42 11.33 -13.53
CA LEU A 333 21.84 11.07 -13.73
C LEU A 333 22.30 11.37 -15.16
N ARG A 334 21.53 10.91 -16.16
CA ARG A 334 21.77 11.24 -17.59
C ARG A 334 21.91 12.75 -17.81
N GLU A 335 20.98 13.54 -17.27
CA GLU A 335 21.01 15.00 -17.45
C GLU A 335 22.18 15.66 -16.71
N VAL A 336 22.57 15.16 -15.55
CA VAL A 336 23.75 15.63 -14.79
C VAL A 336 25.03 15.37 -15.57
N LEU A 337 25.21 14.18 -16.14
CA LEU A 337 26.42 13.77 -16.87
C LEU A 337 26.65 14.56 -18.18
N ARG A 338 25.62 15.22 -18.71
CA ARG A 338 25.74 16.14 -19.85
C ARG A 338 26.55 17.42 -19.53
N HIS A 339 26.81 17.68 -18.24
CA HIS A 339 27.63 18.81 -17.82
C HIS A 339 29.10 18.40 -17.69
N PRO A 340 30.00 18.97 -18.50
CA PRO A 340 31.41 18.51 -18.56
C PRO A 340 32.22 18.85 -17.30
N ARG A 341 31.74 19.78 -16.46
CA ARG A 341 32.41 20.15 -15.20
C ARG A 341 32.07 19.23 -14.03
N VAL A 342 31.19 18.27 -14.24
CA VAL A 342 30.89 17.26 -13.21
C VAL A 342 32.03 16.26 -13.16
N HIS A 343 32.67 16.13 -11.99
CA HIS A 343 33.74 15.17 -11.76
C HIS A 343 33.28 13.96 -10.99
N ARG A 344 32.21 14.10 -10.19
CA ARG A 344 31.68 13.00 -9.40
C ARG A 344 30.18 13.15 -9.16
N VAL A 345 29.48 12.05 -9.33
CA VAL A 345 28.05 11.92 -9.01
C VAL A 345 27.87 10.77 -8.04
N ASP A 346 27.37 11.05 -6.87
CA ASP A 346 26.96 10.07 -5.89
C ASP A 346 25.44 9.89 -5.98
N VAL A 347 24.95 8.66 -6.21
CA VAL A 347 23.53 8.32 -6.29
C VAL A 347 23.17 7.46 -5.09
N VAL A 348 22.18 7.88 -4.30
CA VAL A 348 21.68 7.12 -3.15
C VAL A 348 20.27 6.64 -3.46
N GLU A 349 20.14 5.34 -3.73
CA GLU A 349 18.87 4.70 -4.07
C GLU A 349 18.56 3.60 -3.04
N VAL A 350 17.31 3.55 -2.62
CA VAL A 350 16.87 2.59 -1.59
C VAL A 350 16.69 1.19 -2.17
N ASP A 351 16.26 1.10 -3.42
CA ASP A 351 15.95 -0.17 -4.08
C ASP A 351 17.03 -0.53 -5.13
N PRO A 352 17.92 -1.49 -4.83
CA PRO A 352 18.97 -1.90 -5.75
C PRO A 352 18.44 -2.55 -7.04
N GLU A 353 17.21 -3.10 -7.01
CA GLU A 353 16.60 -3.72 -8.18
C GLU A 353 16.24 -2.69 -9.25
N VAL A 354 15.79 -1.49 -8.84
CA VAL A 354 15.51 -0.39 -9.77
C VAL A 354 16.78 0.00 -10.50
N VAL A 355 17.91 0.16 -9.79
CA VAL A 355 19.22 0.43 -10.42
C VAL A 355 19.66 -0.72 -11.32
N ARG A 356 19.42 -1.98 -10.93
CA ARG A 356 19.75 -3.15 -11.75
C ARG A 356 18.94 -3.16 -13.05
N LEU A 357 17.64 -2.83 -12.99
CA LEU A 357 16.81 -2.68 -14.18
C LEU A 357 17.29 -1.52 -15.07
N ALA A 358 17.62 -0.36 -14.47
CA ALA A 358 18.12 0.81 -15.18
C ALA A 358 19.44 0.53 -15.93
N ARG A 359 20.27 -0.38 -15.42
CA ARG A 359 21.51 -0.83 -16.08
C ARG A 359 21.28 -1.89 -17.14
N ARG A 360 20.42 -2.88 -16.87
CA ARG A 360 20.36 -4.13 -17.63
C ARG A 360 19.16 -4.25 -18.58
N TYR A 361 18.06 -3.57 -18.29
CA TYR A 361 16.90 -3.63 -19.15
C TYR A 361 17.06 -2.68 -20.35
N PRO A 362 17.24 -3.20 -21.59
CA PRO A 362 17.68 -2.42 -22.73
C PRO A 362 16.84 -1.16 -23.02
N PRO A 363 15.48 -1.20 -22.95
CA PRO A 363 14.70 0.01 -23.19
C PRO A 363 14.96 1.11 -22.16
N LEU A 364 15.15 0.77 -20.87
CA LEU A 364 15.41 1.74 -19.82
C LEU A 364 16.86 2.23 -19.84
N SER A 365 17.84 1.34 -20.07
CA SER A 365 19.26 1.71 -20.18
C SER A 365 19.55 2.56 -21.41
N THR A 366 18.84 2.31 -22.52
CA THR A 366 18.90 3.19 -23.69
C THR A 366 18.26 4.55 -23.39
N LEU A 367 17.12 4.59 -22.68
CA LEU A 367 16.44 5.83 -22.32
C LEU A 367 17.31 6.69 -21.39
N ASN A 368 18.00 6.10 -20.42
CA ASN A 368 18.93 6.81 -19.53
C ASN A 368 20.33 7.04 -20.16
N GLY A 369 20.54 6.64 -21.41
CA GLY A 369 21.79 6.86 -22.13
C GLY A 369 22.98 6.11 -21.53
N HIS A 370 22.76 4.94 -20.92
CA HIS A 370 23.78 4.15 -20.22
C HIS A 370 24.50 4.92 -19.12
N ALA A 371 23.80 5.84 -18.44
CA ALA A 371 24.39 6.79 -17.48
C ALA A 371 25.11 6.11 -16.32
N TYR A 372 24.75 4.91 -15.98
CA TYR A 372 25.41 4.15 -14.89
C TYR A 372 26.76 3.51 -15.29
N ASP A 373 27.14 3.56 -16.55
CA ASP A 373 28.43 3.03 -17.04
C ASP A 373 29.53 4.10 -17.05
N ASP A 374 29.20 5.34 -16.66
CA ASP A 374 30.15 6.46 -16.60
C ASP A 374 31.01 6.37 -15.32
N ASP A 375 32.32 6.46 -15.46
CA ASP A 375 33.31 6.33 -14.38
C ASP A 375 33.16 7.39 -13.26
N ARG A 376 32.46 8.48 -13.52
CA ARG A 376 32.17 9.54 -12.53
C ARG A 376 31.10 9.14 -11.53
N VAL A 377 30.39 8.02 -11.76
CA VAL A 377 29.19 7.65 -11.00
C VAL A 377 29.51 6.65 -9.91
N GLN A 378 29.08 6.96 -8.70
CA GLN A 378 29.09 6.00 -7.59
C GLN A 378 27.65 5.80 -7.08
N VAL A 379 27.19 4.55 -7.07
CA VAL A 379 25.87 4.16 -6.54
C VAL A 379 26.01 3.61 -5.14
N MET A 380 25.18 4.10 -4.23
CA MET A 380 25.06 3.62 -2.86
C MET A 380 23.62 3.17 -2.60
N THR A 381 23.47 1.96 -2.14
CA THR A 381 22.15 1.44 -1.76
C THR A 381 21.83 1.79 -0.33
N GLY A 382 20.68 2.43 -0.07
CA GLY A 382 20.21 2.73 1.27
C GLY A 382 19.18 3.85 1.36
N ASP A 383 18.61 3.99 2.54
CA ASP A 383 17.67 5.05 2.87
C ASP A 383 18.37 6.43 2.88
N ALA A 384 17.85 7.37 2.09
CA ALA A 384 18.45 8.70 1.93
C ALA A 384 18.58 9.48 3.25
N LEU A 385 17.61 9.35 4.17
CA LEU A 385 17.68 10.01 5.48
C LEU A 385 18.81 9.43 6.35
N GLN A 386 18.93 8.10 6.36
CA GLN A 386 19.99 7.40 7.10
C GLN A 386 21.36 7.72 6.52
N TRP A 387 21.49 7.69 5.20
CA TRP A 387 22.73 8.00 4.51
C TRP A 387 23.19 9.45 4.79
N LEU A 388 22.28 10.43 4.73
CA LEU A 388 22.59 11.84 5.02
C LEU A 388 23.07 12.07 6.46
N ARG A 389 22.73 11.22 7.43
CA ARG A 389 23.25 11.33 8.81
C ARG A 389 24.76 11.14 8.88
N THR A 390 25.30 10.30 8.02
CA THR A 390 26.74 9.99 7.94
C THR A 390 27.47 10.73 6.81
N ALA A 391 26.72 11.43 5.94
CA ALA A 391 27.25 12.14 4.81
C ALA A 391 28.28 13.20 5.21
N PRO A 392 29.37 13.39 4.45
CA PRO A 392 30.37 14.41 4.71
C PRO A 392 29.76 15.80 4.61
N ARG A 393 30.25 16.72 5.44
CA ARG A 393 29.76 18.11 5.48
C ARG A 393 30.37 18.94 4.36
N ALA A 394 29.59 19.90 3.85
CA ALA A 394 30.03 20.89 2.85
C ALA A 394 30.77 20.28 1.65
N THR A 395 30.23 19.18 1.13
CA THR A 395 30.89 18.37 0.09
C THR A 395 30.26 18.53 -1.28
N TYR A 396 28.96 18.73 -1.33
CA TYR A 396 28.22 18.72 -2.59
C TYR A 396 27.85 20.13 -3.04
N ASP A 397 28.15 20.43 -4.29
CA ASP A 397 27.77 21.69 -4.93
C ASP A 397 26.31 21.67 -5.35
N VAL A 398 25.83 20.49 -5.73
CA VAL A 398 24.42 20.27 -6.10
C VAL A 398 23.89 19.01 -5.42
N VAL A 399 22.70 19.10 -4.86
CA VAL A 399 21.90 17.97 -4.42
C VAL A 399 20.59 17.98 -5.22
N LEU A 400 20.24 16.85 -5.79
CA LEU A 400 18.97 16.62 -6.48
C LEU A 400 18.13 15.64 -5.66
N SER A 401 16.92 16.06 -5.30
CA SER A 401 15.96 15.23 -4.57
C SER A 401 14.91 14.74 -5.53
N ASP A 402 15.17 13.56 -6.11
CA ASP A 402 14.28 12.85 -7.04
C ASP A 402 13.58 11.71 -6.31
N LEU A 403 12.77 12.11 -5.34
CA LEU A 403 12.10 11.23 -4.39
C LEU A 403 10.60 11.13 -4.70
N PRO A 404 9.91 10.10 -4.18
CA PRO A 404 8.46 9.98 -4.31
C PRO A 404 7.74 11.22 -3.80
N ASP A 405 6.55 11.50 -4.36
CA ASP A 405 5.69 12.64 -3.97
C ASP A 405 5.56 12.82 -2.44
N PRO A 406 5.61 14.06 -1.94
CA PRO A 406 5.54 14.35 -0.50
C PRO A 406 4.24 13.94 0.18
N GLY A 407 3.17 13.69 -0.59
CA GLY A 407 1.88 13.23 -0.05
C GLY A 407 1.78 11.72 0.20
N ILE A 408 2.85 10.95 -0.05
CA ILE A 408 2.89 9.51 0.20
C ILE A 408 3.40 9.28 1.62
N THR A 409 2.68 8.51 2.45
CA THR A 409 3.01 8.33 3.87
C THR A 409 4.45 7.86 4.10
N ALA A 410 4.93 6.90 3.32
CA ALA A 410 6.28 6.37 3.43
C ALA A 410 7.38 7.40 3.12
N SER A 411 7.10 8.40 2.26
CA SER A 411 8.06 9.42 1.83
C SER A 411 8.03 10.70 2.68
N THR A 412 7.05 10.88 3.55
CA THR A 412 6.88 12.13 4.33
C THR A 412 8.11 12.51 5.16
N LYS A 413 8.85 11.52 5.68
CA LYS A 413 10.12 11.74 6.41
C LYS A 413 11.19 12.42 5.58
N LEU A 414 11.19 12.18 4.24
CA LEU A 414 12.14 12.73 3.27
C LEU A 414 11.80 14.18 2.86
N TYR A 415 10.72 14.72 3.40
CA TYR A 415 10.27 16.11 3.21
C TYR A 415 10.17 16.86 4.53
N SER A 416 10.85 16.39 5.57
CA SER A 416 10.87 17.01 6.89
C SER A 416 11.94 18.10 7.01
N GLN A 417 11.76 19.00 7.99
CA GLN A 417 12.74 20.03 8.32
C GLN A 417 14.10 19.43 8.70
N GLU A 418 14.10 18.29 9.39
CA GLU A 418 15.29 17.56 9.81
C GLU A 418 16.03 16.99 8.61
N PHE A 419 15.31 16.40 7.64
CA PHE A 419 15.91 15.93 6.39
C PHE A 419 16.58 17.06 5.62
N TYR A 420 15.90 18.19 5.42
CA TYR A 420 16.49 19.34 4.75
C TYR A 420 17.62 20.00 5.54
N GLY A 421 17.61 19.91 6.86
CA GLY A 421 18.73 20.29 7.73
C GLY A 421 20.00 19.46 7.45
N LEU A 422 19.82 18.14 7.25
CA LEU A 422 20.92 17.24 6.86
C LEU A 422 21.43 17.55 5.45
N VAL A 423 20.52 17.77 4.48
CA VAL A 423 20.92 18.19 3.13
C VAL A 423 21.69 19.50 3.17
N ARG A 424 21.21 20.51 3.91
CA ARG A 424 21.91 21.78 4.08
C ARG A 424 23.32 21.59 4.67
N ARG A 425 23.50 20.65 5.59
CA ARG A 425 24.82 20.31 6.16
C ARG A 425 25.78 19.73 5.11
N ALA A 426 25.27 18.91 4.20
CA ALA A 426 26.05 18.27 3.14
C ALA A 426 26.40 19.22 2.00
N LEU A 427 25.61 20.28 1.76
CA LEU A 427 25.85 21.30 0.75
C LEU A 427 27.05 22.17 1.08
N THR A 428 27.84 22.55 0.05
CA THR A 428 28.84 23.61 0.12
C THR A 428 28.19 24.97 0.45
N PRO A 429 28.94 26.00 0.85
CA PRO A 429 28.36 27.33 1.15
C PRO A 429 27.56 27.94 -0.01
N THR A 430 27.99 27.71 -1.25
CA THR A 430 27.31 28.13 -2.49
C THR A 430 26.40 27.04 -3.07
N GLY A 431 26.30 25.90 -2.40
CA GLY A 431 25.61 24.72 -2.86
C GLY A 431 24.10 24.90 -3.03
N ARG A 432 23.53 24.15 -3.95
CA ARG A 432 22.13 24.21 -4.35
C ARG A 432 21.44 22.87 -4.21
N LEU A 433 20.18 22.93 -3.85
CA LEU A 433 19.26 21.78 -3.78
C LEU A 433 18.11 22.00 -4.75
N ALA A 434 17.85 21.06 -5.63
CA ALA A 434 16.57 21.00 -6.36
C ALA A 434 15.69 19.88 -5.80
N VAL A 435 14.43 20.20 -5.58
CA VAL A 435 13.46 19.29 -4.97
C VAL A 435 12.22 19.20 -5.88
N HIS A 436 11.78 17.99 -6.18
CA HIS A 436 10.42 17.74 -6.68
C HIS A 436 9.44 17.89 -5.50
N ALA A 437 8.48 18.79 -5.61
CA ALA A 437 7.59 19.16 -4.51
C ALA A 437 6.11 18.82 -4.78
N GLY A 438 5.85 17.95 -5.77
CA GLY A 438 4.50 17.56 -6.19
C GLY A 438 3.86 18.55 -7.16
N PRO A 439 2.66 18.26 -7.68
CA PRO A 439 1.95 19.11 -8.63
C PRO A 439 1.45 20.38 -7.96
N VAL A 440 1.69 21.53 -8.62
CA VAL A 440 1.27 22.85 -8.10
C VAL A 440 -0.22 23.09 -8.32
N SER A 441 -0.75 22.63 -9.46
CA SER A 441 -2.15 22.86 -9.85
C SER A 441 -3.14 22.08 -8.98
N SER A 442 -2.91 20.79 -8.77
CA SER A 442 -3.84 19.91 -8.06
C SER A 442 -3.57 19.84 -6.55
N ARG A 443 -2.33 20.09 -6.09
CA ARG A 443 -1.97 20.03 -4.67
C ARG A 443 -1.12 21.23 -4.21
N PRO A 444 -1.61 22.47 -4.37
CA PRO A 444 -0.85 23.68 -4.04
C PRO A 444 -0.44 23.73 -2.56
N ARG A 445 -1.29 23.25 -1.65
CA ARG A 445 -0.99 23.20 -0.22
C ARG A 445 0.24 22.35 0.10
N VAL A 446 0.38 21.19 -0.54
CA VAL A 446 1.55 20.30 -0.40
C VAL A 446 2.82 21.00 -0.89
N PHE A 447 2.79 21.56 -2.10
CA PHE A 447 3.88 22.31 -2.69
C PHE A 447 4.39 23.45 -1.79
N TRP A 448 3.47 24.28 -1.27
CA TRP A 448 3.82 25.40 -0.40
C TRP A 448 4.23 24.98 1.01
N THR A 449 3.80 23.80 1.47
CA THR A 449 4.32 23.20 2.72
C THR A 449 5.78 22.78 2.56
N VAL A 450 6.16 22.19 1.40
CA VAL A 450 7.57 21.88 1.09
C VAL A 450 8.42 23.16 1.08
N ASP A 451 7.97 24.24 0.42
CA ASP A 451 8.66 25.53 0.43
C ASP A 451 8.87 26.08 1.85
N THR A 452 7.82 26.02 2.67
CA THR A 452 7.89 26.47 4.06
C THR A 452 8.87 25.63 4.87
N THR A 453 8.88 24.32 4.67
CA THR A 453 9.77 23.39 5.36
C THR A 453 11.25 23.61 4.99
N LEU A 454 11.54 23.84 3.71
CA LEU A 454 12.88 24.19 3.23
C LEU A 454 13.38 25.49 3.87
N ARG A 455 12.53 26.51 3.95
CA ARG A 455 12.86 27.78 4.59
C ARG A 455 13.07 27.63 6.10
N ALA A 456 12.26 26.80 6.76
CA ALA A 456 12.44 26.50 8.18
C ALA A 456 13.76 25.75 8.45
N ALA A 457 14.25 24.95 7.50
CA ALA A 457 15.57 24.33 7.56
C ALA A 457 16.72 25.30 7.28
N GLY A 458 16.44 26.60 7.04
CA GLY A 458 17.44 27.65 6.81
C GLY A 458 17.95 27.73 5.37
N LEU A 459 17.17 27.25 4.40
CA LEU A 459 17.45 27.37 2.97
C LEU A 459 16.68 28.56 2.36
N ARG A 460 17.23 29.17 1.31
CA ARG A 460 16.58 30.24 0.53
C ARG A 460 16.02 29.64 -0.75
N THR A 461 14.74 29.86 -1.04
CA THR A 461 14.00 29.13 -2.08
C THR A 461 13.59 29.99 -3.28
N ALA A 462 13.60 29.39 -4.46
CA ALA A 462 13.00 29.87 -5.69
C ALA A 462 12.10 28.75 -6.28
N ARG A 463 10.88 29.06 -6.60
CA ARG A 463 9.81 28.12 -6.98
C ARG A 463 9.51 28.23 -8.46
N TYR A 464 9.21 27.09 -9.09
CA TYR A 464 8.75 27.00 -10.47
C TYR A 464 7.98 25.70 -10.69
N SER A 465 7.24 25.63 -11.77
CA SER A 465 6.54 24.42 -12.20
C SER A 465 6.86 24.14 -13.67
N VAL A 466 6.54 22.96 -14.14
CA VAL A 466 6.61 22.60 -15.55
C VAL A 466 5.36 21.81 -15.89
N ARG A 467 4.70 22.18 -16.98
CA ARG A 467 3.49 21.51 -17.44
C ARG A 467 3.84 20.17 -18.09
N GLY A 468 3.08 19.14 -17.78
CA GLY A 468 3.08 17.87 -18.49
C GLY A 468 2.45 17.99 -19.88
N THR A 469 2.65 16.99 -20.73
CA THR A 469 1.99 16.94 -22.06
C THR A 469 0.48 16.73 -21.93
N GLY A 470 -0.02 16.37 -20.76
CA GLY A 470 -1.42 16.09 -20.48
C GLY A 470 -2.00 15.10 -21.49
N THR A 471 -2.86 14.19 -21.13
CA THR A 471 -3.65 13.44 -22.11
C THR A 471 -4.80 14.30 -22.64
N GLY A 472 -4.45 15.46 -23.18
CA GLY A 472 -5.32 16.34 -23.93
C GLY A 472 -5.05 16.16 -25.40
N ALA A 473 -5.99 15.55 -26.12
CA ALA A 473 -6.10 15.52 -27.57
C ALA A 473 -5.08 14.64 -28.32
N ASP A 474 -5.32 13.35 -28.42
CA ASP A 474 -5.11 12.67 -29.68
C ASP A 474 -6.00 13.34 -30.71
N GLY A 475 -5.35 14.05 -31.68
CA GLY A 475 -6.00 14.70 -32.77
C GLY A 475 -6.71 13.69 -33.69
N GLY A 476 -7.98 13.55 -33.49
CA GLY A 476 -8.93 13.01 -34.44
C GLY A 476 -9.89 14.12 -34.81
N GLY A 477 -9.75 14.66 -36.00
CA GLY A 477 -10.60 15.68 -36.57
C GLY A 477 -12.08 15.25 -36.54
N GLY A 478 -12.90 16.02 -35.84
CA GLY A 478 -14.35 15.89 -35.75
C GLY A 478 -14.96 17.23 -35.49
N VAL A 479 -15.61 17.76 -36.51
CA VAL A 479 -16.31 19.03 -36.65
C VAL A 479 -17.37 19.24 -35.57
N GLY A 480 -17.34 20.40 -34.92
CA GLY A 480 -18.50 21.22 -34.56
C GLY A 480 -19.50 20.64 -33.52
N GLY A 481 -19.48 21.20 -32.32
CA GLY A 481 -20.59 21.12 -31.37
C GLY A 481 -20.47 22.22 -30.31
N ARG A 482 -21.27 23.26 -30.47
CA ARG A 482 -21.43 24.40 -29.53
C ARG A 482 -22.00 23.96 -28.18
N GLY A 483 -21.40 24.46 -27.13
CA GLY A 483 -22.09 25.06 -26.00
C GLY A 483 -22.79 24.17 -25.00
N SER A 484 -22.27 24.12 -23.81
CA SER A 484 -23.03 24.49 -22.60
C SER A 484 -22.07 24.49 -21.41
N GLY A 485 -22.00 25.64 -20.76
CA GLY A 485 -21.31 25.79 -19.49
C GLY A 485 -21.98 24.93 -18.45
N PHE A 486 -21.14 24.17 -17.69
CA PHE A 486 -21.54 23.64 -16.40
C PHE A 486 -20.40 23.88 -15.41
N THR A 487 -20.74 24.64 -14.42
CA THR A 487 -19.95 25.07 -13.28
C THR A 487 -19.54 23.90 -12.40
N GLY A 488 -18.27 23.90 -11.96
CA GLY A 488 -17.84 23.45 -10.65
C GLY A 488 -18.25 22.04 -10.21
N GLY A 489 -17.52 21.01 -10.65
CA GLY A 489 -17.50 19.70 -9.98
C GLY A 489 -16.14 19.51 -9.32
N PRO A 490 -16.04 18.78 -8.19
CA PRO A 490 -14.80 18.60 -7.48
C PRO A 490 -13.77 17.82 -8.31
N ASP A 491 -12.56 18.29 -8.18
CA ASP A 491 -11.30 17.88 -8.75
C ASP A 491 -11.20 16.37 -9.05
N ARG A 492 -11.13 16.03 -10.32
CA ARG A 492 -10.77 14.67 -10.76
C ARG A 492 -9.25 14.53 -10.59
N SER A 493 -8.81 14.19 -9.38
CA SER A 493 -7.44 13.77 -9.15
C SER A 493 -7.07 12.69 -10.16
N ALA A 494 -5.99 12.93 -10.92
CA ALA A 494 -5.44 11.93 -11.83
C ALA A 494 -5.26 10.61 -11.08
N GLY A 495 -5.80 9.51 -11.61
CA GLY A 495 -5.60 8.19 -11.03
C GLY A 495 -4.09 7.88 -10.92
N PRO A 496 -3.69 6.94 -10.06
CA PRO A 496 -2.28 6.66 -9.77
C PRO A 496 -1.45 6.27 -11.01
N THR A 497 -2.11 5.87 -12.08
CA THR A 497 -1.48 5.44 -13.35
C THR A 497 -1.36 6.54 -14.39
N ARG A 498 -1.80 7.78 -14.10
CA ARG A 498 -1.77 8.88 -15.06
C ARG A 498 -0.70 9.91 -14.71
N ALA A 499 -0.03 10.46 -15.74
CA ALA A 499 0.92 11.56 -15.54
C ALA A 499 0.19 12.79 -15.00
N PRO A 500 0.78 13.53 -14.03
CA PRO A 500 0.21 14.76 -13.53
C PRO A 500 0.22 15.85 -14.61
N ASP A 501 -0.71 16.80 -14.52
CA ASP A 501 -0.80 17.92 -15.48
C ASP A 501 0.39 18.88 -15.35
N ASP A 502 1.02 18.93 -14.17
CA ASP A 502 2.23 19.71 -13.92
C ASP A 502 3.09 19.09 -12.82
N TRP A 503 4.36 19.47 -12.79
CA TRP A 503 5.31 19.16 -11.72
C TRP A 503 5.83 20.44 -11.10
N GLY A 504 5.76 20.55 -9.78
CA GLY A 504 6.33 21.63 -9.01
C GLY A 504 7.75 21.34 -8.55
N PHE A 505 8.63 22.30 -8.74
CA PHE A 505 10.02 22.21 -8.31
C PHE A 505 10.40 23.41 -7.43
N ILE A 506 11.28 23.16 -6.47
CA ILE A 506 11.84 24.19 -5.62
C ILE A 506 13.35 24.11 -5.69
N LEU A 507 13.99 25.18 -6.20
CA LEU A 507 15.42 25.37 -6.14
C LEU A 507 15.76 26.10 -4.84
N ALA A 508 16.62 25.53 -4.02
CA ALA A 508 17.02 26.07 -2.74
C ALA A 508 18.54 26.28 -2.67
N GLY A 509 18.97 27.34 -2.01
CA GLY A 509 20.38 27.64 -1.78
C GLY A 509 20.70 27.73 -0.29
N ARG A 510 21.94 27.33 0.07
CA ARG A 510 22.42 27.42 1.46
C ARG A 510 22.65 28.86 1.91
N GLY A 511 23.15 29.71 1.03
CA GLY A 511 23.49 31.11 1.33
C GLY A 511 22.43 32.08 0.81
N GLU A 512 22.53 32.48 -0.45
CA GLU A 512 21.61 33.40 -1.10
C GLU A 512 20.43 32.66 -1.78
N ARG A 513 19.36 33.42 -2.07
CA ARG A 513 18.27 32.91 -2.90
C ARG A 513 18.81 32.59 -4.30
N PRO A 514 18.73 31.33 -4.75
CA PRO A 514 19.24 30.97 -6.05
C PRO A 514 18.41 31.62 -7.15
N ALA A 515 19.08 32.20 -8.14
CA ALA A 515 18.42 32.73 -9.31
C ALA A 515 18.04 31.58 -10.26
N LEU A 516 16.80 31.58 -10.73
CA LEU A 516 16.33 30.66 -11.78
C LEU A 516 16.94 31.06 -13.13
N ARG A 517 18.04 30.41 -13.47
CA ARG A 517 18.82 30.69 -14.70
C ARG A 517 19.22 29.39 -15.37
N LEU A 518 19.36 29.42 -16.68
CA LEU A 518 19.94 28.35 -17.47
C LEU A 518 21.26 28.87 -18.05
N ARG A 519 22.37 28.64 -17.34
CA ARG A 519 23.74 29.03 -17.77
C ARG A 519 24.54 27.78 -18.12
N ALA A 520 25.31 27.85 -19.20
CA ALA A 520 26.23 26.79 -19.62
C ALA A 520 25.54 25.40 -19.70
N VAL A 521 24.27 25.40 -20.10
CA VAL A 521 23.49 24.17 -20.23
C VAL A 521 23.69 23.57 -21.62
N PRO A 522 23.67 22.22 -21.73
CA PRO A 522 23.58 21.54 -23.03
C PRO A 522 22.34 21.98 -23.80
N ARG A 523 22.24 21.62 -25.09
CA ARG A 523 20.98 21.82 -25.82
C ARG A 523 19.83 21.08 -25.12
N LEU A 524 18.84 21.85 -24.64
CA LEU A 524 17.65 21.32 -23.98
C LEU A 524 16.57 21.02 -25.01
N GLY A 525 15.79 19.97 -24.79
CA GLY A 525 14.69 19.56 -25.65
C GLY A 525 13.38 20.28 -25.34
N THR A 526 13.15 20.59 -24.08
CA THR A 526 11.84 21.05 -23.60
C THR A 526 11.92 22.33 -22.76
N LEU A 527 12.93 22.49 -21.93
CA LEU A 527 13.06 23.62 -21.01
C LEU A 527 13.66 24.84 -21.70
N THR A 528 12.98 25.99 -21.61
CA THR A 528 13.46 27.27 -22.14
C THR A 528 13.59 28.32 -21.02
N ARG A 529 14.43 29.36 -21.23
CA ARG A 529 14.57 30.46 -20.27
C ARG A 529 13.26 31.22 -20.07
N ALA A 530 12.56 31.48 -21.17
CA ALA A 530 11.27 32.20 -21.13
C ALA A 530 10.20 31.35 -20.41
N GLY A 531 10.13 30.04 -20.72
CA GLY A 531 9.24 29.10 -20.05
C GLY A 531 9.50 29.05 -18.55
N LEU A 532 10.75 28.86 -18.13
CA LEU A 532 11.12 28.80 -16.71
C LEU A 532 10.69 30.07 -15.93
N VAL A 533 10.81 31.26 -16.53
CA VAL A 533 10.38 32.52 -15.90
C VAL A 533 8.84 32.63 -15.84
N ALA A 534 8.15 32.24 -16.91
CA ALA A 534 6.70 32.25 -16.95
C ALA A 534 6.10 31.27 -15.94
N ASP A 535 6.65 30.06 -15.89
CA ASP A 535 6.20 28.99 -15.00
C ASP A 535 6.50 29.32 -13.52
N ALA A 536 7.62 30.02 -13.24
CA ALA A 536 7.91 30.53 -11.89
C ALA A 536 6.89 31.58 -11.44
N ARG A 537 6.43 32.46 -12.34
CA ARG A 537 5.37 33.44 -12.05
C ARG A 537 4.02 32.75 -11.81
N ALA A 538 3.68 31.75 -12.62
CA ALA A 538 2.47 30.98 -12.46
C ALA A 538 2.45 30.24 -11.11
N ALA A 539 3.55 29.60 -10.73
CA ALA A 539 3.69 28.94 -9.43
C ALA A 539 3.54 29.93 -8.25
N GLU A 540 4.10 31.15 -8.36
CA GLU A 540 3.93 32.17 -7.31
C GLU A 540 2.48 32.65 -7.18
N GLY A 541 1.69 32.62 -8.26
CA GLY A 541 0.27 32.96 -8.26
C GLY A 541 -0.60 32.02 -7.40
N THR A 542 -0.12 30.79 -7.11
CA THR A 542 -0.82 29.81 -6.27
C THR A 542 -0.43 29.91 -4.78
N ARG A 543 0.26 30.98 -4.38
CA ARG A 543 0.87 31.10 -3.05
C ARG A 543 -0.13 30.97 -1.91
N ILE A 544 0.15 30.07 -0.99
CA ILE A 544 -0.58 29.90 0.26
C ILE A 544 0.33 30.33 1.41
N GLY A 545 -0.14 31.32 2.19
CA GLY A 545 0.58 31.81 3.38
C GLY A 545 0.16 31.08 4.66
N GLY A 546 0.96 31.24 5.73
CA GLY A 546 0.63 30.73 7.07
C GLY A 546 0.77 29.22 7.25
N LEU A 547 1.40 28.51 6.31
CA LEU A 547 1.62 27.07 6.43
C LEU A 547 2.75 26.78 7.43
N ALA A 548 2.52 25.76 8.30
CA ALA A 548 3.54 25.28 9.20
C ALA A 548 4.51 24.35 8.47
N ALA A 549 5.78 24.34 8.91
CA ALA A 549 6.78 23.40 8.43
C ALA A 549 6.44 21.95 8.83
N SER A 550 6.77 21.00 7.96
CA SER A 550 6.68 19.58 8.25
C SER A 550 7.92 19.11 9.00
N THR A 551 7.74 18.35 10.06
CA THR A 551 8.82 17.74 10.85
C THR A 551 8.62 16.22 10.91
N LEU A 552 9.63 15.47 11.37
CA LEU A 552 9.53 14.03 11.58
C LEU A 552 8.43 13.67 12.58
N VAL A 553 8.19 14.53 13.58
CA VAL A 553 7.19 14.31 14.64
C VAL A 553 5.80 14.78 14.20
N HIS A 554 5.73 15.84 13.37
CA HIS A 554 4.48 16.40 12.89
C HIS A 554 4.52 16.54 11.35
N PRO A 555 4.31 15.44 10.61
CA PRO A 555 4.20 15.49 9.15
C PRO A 555 2.96 16.28 8.72
N ARG A 556 3.10 17.16 7.70
CA ARG A 556 2.07 18.10 7.28
C ARG A 556 1.55 17.87 5.85
N TYR A 557 1.82 16.71 5.27
CA TYR A 557 1.46 16.38 3.89
C TYR A 557 0.21 15.51 3.76
N SER A 558 -0.24 14.88 4.84
CA SER A 558 -1.47 14.13 4.92
C SER A 558 -2.63 15.10 5.23
N GLY A 559 -3.41 15.43 4.23
CA GLY A 559 -4.61 16.22 4.35
C GLY A 559 -5.19 16.46 2.97
N SER A 560 -6.36 15.87 2.70
CA SER A 560 -7.24 16.32 1.62
C SER A 560 -7.47 17.81 1.80
N GLY A 561 -6.97 18.63 0.89
CA GLY A 561 -7.25 20.03 0.82
C GLY A 561 -8.65 20.27 0.31
#